data_39d1e8aec7a782817718d3c9f4ac65e4
#
_entry.id   39d1e8aec7a782817718d3c9f4ac65e4
#
_cell.length_a   1.000
_cell.length_b   1.000
_cell.length_c   1.000
_cell.angle_alpha   90.00
_cell.angle_beta   90.00
_cell.angle_gamma   90.00
#
_symmetry.space_group_name_H-M   'P 1'
#
loop_
_entity.id
_entity.type
_entity.pdbx_description
1 polymer ?
#
loop_
_entity_poly.entity_id
_entity_poly.type
_entity_poly.pdbx_seq_one_letter_code
_entity_poly.pdbx_strand_id
1 'polypeptide(L)'
;MAKKKEKKAGKRMKKKELVKVLLEFFHTKQDEVLSLKYIFEQLHLTTHPLKMLCMDILSELSMDDYITEVDKHKYKLNNHGVEMTGTFQRKSNGKNSFIPEGGGEPIFVAERNSAHAMNNDKVRIAFYAKRRGREAEGEVIEILERANDTFVGTLEVAKSYAFLVTENRTLANDIFIPKEKLKGGKTGDKAIVKVVEWPDKAKNPIGQVIAVSYTHLRAHETSQDL
;
A
#
# COMPACT_ATOMS: atom_id res chain seq x y z
N MET A 1 15.82 6.35 50.26
CA MET A 1 15.72 5.71 48.93
C MET A 1 14.52 6.30 48.17
N ALA A 2 14.76 7.26 47.30
CA ALA A 2 13.71 7.99 46.58
C ALA A 2 13.46 7.29 45.23
N LYS A 3 12.27 6.73 45.00
CA LYS A 3 11.83 6.15 43.73
C LYS A 3 11.57 7.29 42.73
N LYS A 4 12.44 7.40 41.74
CA LYS A 4 12.32 8.24 40.58
C LYS A 4 11.14 7.78 39.74
N LYS A 5 10.00 8.49 39.77
CA LYS A 5 8.88 8.29 38.84
C LYS A 5 9.31 8.84 37.48
N GLU A 6 9.63 7.98 36.54
CA GLU A 6 9.77 8.33 35.14
C GLU A 6 8.40 8.78 34.60
N LYS A 7 8.26 10.08 34.36
CA LYS A 7 7.17 10.64 33.56
C LYS A 7 7.42 10.22 32.11
N LYS A 8 6.69 9.21 31.60
CA LYS A 8 6.55 8.99 30.16
C LYS A 8 5.90 10.25 29.57
N ALA A 9 6.72 11.10 28.95
CA ALA A 9 6.24 12.24 28.17
C ALA A 9 5.41 11.67 27.00
N GLY A 10 4.09 11.88 27.02
CA GLY A 10 3.19 11.47 25.95
C GLY A 10 3.65 12.13 24.64
N LYS A 11 3.99 11.32 23.66
CA LYS A 11 4.40 11.76 22.33
C LYS A 11 3.29 12.66 21.77
N ARG A 12 3.61 13.94 21.53
CA ARG A 12 2.66 14.94 21.01
C ARG A 12 2.30 14.54 19.59
N MET A 13 1.16 13.86 19.40
CA MET A 13 0.66 13.44 18.09
C MET A 13 0.36 14.69 17.25
N LYS A 14 0.90 14.74 16.04
CA LYS A 14 0.66 15.85 15.10
C LYS A 14 -0.71 15.70 14.44
N LYS A 15 -1.33 16.83 14.08
CA LYS A 15 -2.65 16.83 13.39
C LYS A 15 -2.70 15.85 12.21
N LYS A 16 -1.67 15.84 11.34
CA LYS A 16 -1.60 14.94 10.19
C LYS A 16 -1.59 13.45 10.57
N GLU A 17 -0.93 13.09 11.67
CA GLU A 17 -0.89 11.71 12.17
C GLU A 17 -2.26 11.29 12.69
N LEU A 18 -2.93 12.17 13.45
CA LEU A 18 -4.26 11.89 14.00
C LEU A 18 -5.32 11.80 12.90
N VAL A 19 -5.25 12.65 11.86
CA VAL A 19 -6.14 12.55 10.68
C VAL A 19 -5.99 11.18 10.01
N LYS A 20 -4.75 10.72 9.80
CA LYS A 20 -4.50 9.41 9.19
C LYS A 20 -5.10 8.27 10.02
N VAL A 21 -4.83 8.27 11.33
CA VAL A 21 -5.33 7.26 12.27
C VAL A 21 -6.86 7.24 12.31
N LEU A 22 -7.50 8.42 12.33
CA LEU A 22 -8.96 8.54 12.31
C LEU A 22 -9.56 7.98 11.01
N LEU A 23 -8.97 8.32 9.86
CA LEU A 23 -9.45 7.80 8.57
C LEU A 23 -9.31 6.28 8.51
N GLU A 24 -8.16 5.73 8.89
CA GLU A 24 -7.97 4.26 8.96
C GLU A 24 -8.99 3.61 9.91
N PHE A 25 -9.24 4.23 11.07
CA PHE A 25 -10.22 3.72 12.03
C PHE A 25 -11.64 3.70 11.48
N PHE A 26 -12.09 4.77 10.83
CA PHE A 26 -13.39 4.80 10.17
C PHE A 26 -13.49 3.77 9.02
N HIS A 27 -12.43 3.55 8.27
CA HIS A 27 -12.41 2.53 7.21
C HIS A 27 -12.50 1.10 7.75
N THR A 28 -11.94 0.81 8.93
CA THR A 28 -12.11 -0.51 9.57
C THR A 28 -13.51 -0.73 10.12
N LYS A 29 -14.31 0.34 10.25
CA LYS A 29 -15.65 0.37 10.86
C LYS A 29 -16.69 0.97 9.90
N GLN A 30 -16.62 0.64 8.63
CA GLN A 30 -17.37 1.31 7.54
C GLN A 30 -18.89 1.42 7.77
N ASP A 31 -19.49 0.39 8.34
CA ASP A 31 -20.95 0.35 8.54
C ASP A 31 -21.41 0.70 9.96
N GLU A 32 -20.46 0.96 10.86
CA GLU A 32 -20.75 1.24 12.26
C GLU A 32 -20.96 2.73 12.52
N VAL A 33 -21.87 3.04 13.44
CA VAL A 33 -22.01 4.38 14.02
C VAL A 33 -21.11 4.48 15.24
N LEU A 34 -20.11 5.35 15.16
CA LEU A 34 -19.06 5.49 16.18
C LEU A 34 -19.34 6.70 17.07
N SER A 35 -19.50 6.47 18.39
CA SER A 35 -19.63 7.57 19.34
C SER A 35 -18.27 8.22 19.61
N LEU A 36 -18.26 9.53 19.91
CA LEU A 36 -17.06 10.26 20.24
C LEU A 36 -16.29 9.62 21.43
N LYS A 37 -17.03 9.11 22.42
CA LYS A 37 -16.45 8.40 23.56
C LYS A 37 -15.70 7.15 23.11
N TYR A 38 -16.33 6.34 22.25
CA TYR A 38 -15.73 5.12 21.67
C TYR A 38 -14.47 5.44 20.87
N ILE A 39 -14.51 6.49 20.04
CA ILE A 39 -13.34 6.95 19.26
C ILE A 39 -12.18 7.32 20.21
N PHE A 40 -12.44 8.08 21.29
CA PHE A 40 -11.41 8.45 22.26
C PHE A 40 -10.79 7.23 22.96
N GLU A 41 -11.61 6.25 23.32
CA GLU A 41 -11.17 5.01 23.99
C GLU A 41 -10.31 4.16 23.06
N GLN A 42 -10.77 3.89 21.83
CA GLN A 42 -10.07 3.05 20.88
C GLN A 42 -8.74 3.66 20.40
N LEU A 43 -8.70 4.97 20.22
CA LEU A 43 -7.49 5.69 19.79
C LEU A 43 -6.63 6.17 20.96
N HIS A 44 -6.97 5.78 22.19
CA HIS A 44 -6.25 6.16 23.43
C HIS A 44 -6.02 7.66 23.57
N LEU A 45 -7.01 8.47 23.17
CA LEU A 45 -6.97 9.93 23.30
C LEU A 45 -7.31 10.37 24.73
N THR A 46 -6.33 10.32 25.61
CA THR A 46 -6.54 10.52 27.05
C THR A 46 -6.45 11.99 27.49
N THR A 47 -5.72 12.83 26.76
CA THR A 47 -5.48 14.22 27.15
C THR A 47 -6.52 15.17 26.53
N HIS A 48 -6.88 16.23 27.26
CA HIS A 48 -7.83 17.23 26.77
C HIS A 48 -7.41 17.85 25.42
N PRO A 49 -6.14 18.25 25.17
CA PRO A 49 -5.72 18.78 23.88
C PRO A 49 -5.91 17.80 22.71
N LEU A 50 -5.65 16.50 22.93
CA LEU A 50 -5.85 15.48 21.88
C LEU A 50 -7.33 15.24 21.58
N LYS A 51 -8.18 15.28 22.60
CA LYS A 51 -9.63 15.19 22.43
C LYS A 51 -10.18 16.38 21.64
N MET A 52 -9.74 17.59 21.97
CA MET A 52 -10.14 18.80 21.23
C MET A 52 -9.67 18.74 19.76
N LEU A 53 -8.41 18.36 19.54
CA LEU A 53 -7.87 18.19 18.20
C LEU A 53 -8.65 17.12 17.40
N CYS A 54 -9.05 16.03 18.03
CA CYS A 54 -9.89 15.00 17.41
C CYS A 54 -11.26 15.57 17.01
N MET A 55 -11.91 16.33 17.89
CA MET A 55 -13.19 16.99 17.61
C MET A 55 -13.09 17.97 16.44
N ASP A 56 -12.02 18.76 16.37
CA ASP A 56 -11.77 19.69 15.26
C ASP A 56 -11.61 18.92 13.94
N ILE A 57 -10.86 17.80 13.96
CA ILE A 57 -10.69 16.95 12.77
C ILE A 57 -12.01 16.31 12.37
N LEU A 58 -12.82 15.79 13.31
CA LEU A 58 -14.13 15.21 13.00
C LEU A 58 -15.07 16.25 12.39
N SER A 59 -15.03 17.49 12.87
CA SER A 59 -15.77 18.60 12.26
C SER A 59 -15.31 18.87 10.82
N GLU A 60 -14.00 18.94 10.58
CA GLU A 60 -13.44 19.09 9.23
C GLU A 60 -13.84 17.94 8.30
N LEU A 61 -13.74 16.69 8.78
CA LEU A 61 -14.14 15.51 8.01
C LEU A 61 -15.65 15.49 7.70
N SER A 62 -16.47 16.02 8.60
CA SER A 62 -17.91 16.16 8.37
C SER A 62 -18.23 17.27 7.36
N MET A 63 -17.52 18.41 7.43
CA MET A 63 -17.64 19.49 6.42
C MET A 63 -17.17 19.04 5.03
N ASP A 64 -16.20 18.14 4.97
CA ASP A 64 -15.66 17.54 3.75
C ASP A 64 -16.48 16.34 3.27
N ASP A 65 -17.62 16.05 3.88
CA ASP A 65 -18.53 14.95 3.54
C ASP A 65 -17.90 13.54 3.63
N TYR A 66 -16.86 13.37 4.47
CA TYR A 66 -16.24 12.06 4.72
C TYR A 66 -17.04 11.22 5.70
N ILE A 67 -17.52 11.90 6.72
CA ILE A 67 -18.34 11.32 7.77
C ILE A 67 -19.59 12.16 7.91
N THR A 68 -20.66 11.53 8.37
CA THR A 68 -21.87 12.25 8.78
C THR A 68 -22.05 12.11 10.29
N GLU A 69 -22.33 13.22 10.96
CA GLU A 69 -22.82 13.19 12.32
C GLU A 69 -24.31 12.80 12.27
N VAL A 70 -24.59 11.52 12.52
CA VAL A 70 -25.95 10.95 12.44
C VAL A 70 -26.77 11.22 13.69
N ASP A 71 -26.13 11.53 14.80
CA ASP A 71 -26.71 11.93 16.08
C ASP A 71 -25.64 12.70 16.86
N LYS A 72 -26.00 13.41 17.92
CA LYS A 72 -25.06 14.20 18.73
C LYS A 72 -23.83 13.39 19.13
N HIS A 73 -22.68 13.77 18.60
CA HIS A 73 -21.38 13.10 18.83
C HIS A 73 -21.35 11.62 18.40
N LYS A 74 -22.13 11.27 17.39
CA LYS A 74 -22.11 9.96 16.75
C LYS A 74 -21.89 10.11 15.25
N TYR A 75 -20.86 9.50 14.75
CA TYR A 75 -20.37 9.66 13.40
C TYR A 75 -20.42 8.35 12.64
N LYS A 76 -20.76 8.41 11.38
CA LYS A 76 -20.71 7.29 10.44
C LYS A 76 -19.87 7.70 9.22
N LEU A 77 -19.09 6.76 8.70
CA LEU A 77 -18.36 6.95 7.44
C LEU A 77 -19.38 7.11 6.29
N ASN A 78 -19.22 8.13 5.49
CA ASN A 78 -20.04 8.30 4.28
C ASN A 78 -19.49 7.36 3.19
N ASN A 79 -20.20 6.27 2.94
CA ASN A 79 -19.93 5.36 1.82
C ASN A 79 -20.40 5.97 0.48
N HIS A 80 -20.00 7.18 0.18
CA HIS A 80 -20.28 7.82 -1.12
C HIS A 80 -19.16 7.56 -2.13
N GLY A 81 -18.47 6.41 -2.00
CA GLY A 81 -17.61 5.93 -3.04
C GLY A 81 -18.48 5.29 -4.14
N VAL A 82 -18.53 5.90 -5.31
CA VAL A 82 -19.00 5.18 -6.49
C VAL A 82 -17.98 4.10 -6.79
N GLU A 83 -18.39 2.84 -6.70
CA GLU A 83 -17.52 1.74 -7.08
C GLU A 83 -17.44 1.65 -8.60
N MET A 84 -16.24 1.51 -9.12
CA MET A 84 -15.96 1.43 -10.55
C MET A 84 -14.97 0.31 -10.82
N THR A 85 -15.19 -0.40 -11.94
CA THR A 85 -14.27 -1.43 -12.45
C THR A 85 -13.45 -0.84 -13.59
N GLY A 86 -12.18 -1.18 -13.65
CA GLY A 86 -11.29 -0.71 -14.70
C GLY A 86 -9.88 -1.22 -14.58
N THR A 87 -8.96 -0.58 -15.30
CA THR A 87 -7.57 -0.97 -15.40
C THR A 87 -6.68 -0.05 -14.56
N PHE A 88 -5.85 -0.63 -13.72
CA PHE A 88 -4.85 0.10 -12.94
C PHE A 88 -3.58 0.31 -13.75
N GLN A 89 -3.13 1.56 -13.83
CA GLN A 89 -1.87 1.93 -14.47
C GLN A 89 -0.86 2.41 -13.43
N ARG A 90 0.15 1.58 -13.18
CA ARG A 90 1.20 1.88 -12.23
C ARG A 90 2.24 2.81 -12.86
N LYS A 91 2.63 3.86 -12.11
CA LYS A 91 3.69 4.78 -12.50
C LYS A 91 4.82 4.75 -11.47
N SER A 92 6.05 4.84 -11.95
CA SER A 92 7.27 4.78 -11.10
C SER A 92 7.35 5.90 -10.05
N ASN A 93 6.67 7.02 -10.28
CA ASN A 93 6.61 8.16 -9.35
C ASN A 93 5.49 8.04 -8.30
N GLY A 94 4.79 6.89 -8.23
CA GLY A 94 3.68 6.67 -7.29
C GLY A 94 2.38 7.43 -7.60
N LYS A 95 2.34 8.20 -8.69
CA LYS A 95 1.13 8.87 -9.19
C LYS A 95 0.39 7.94 -10.15
N ASN A 96 -0.19 6.88 -9.60
CA ASN A 96 -0.87 5.87 -10.40
C ASN A 96 -2.20 6.40 -10.95
N SER A 97 -2.71 5.75 -11.97
CA SER A 97 -3.97 6.10 -12.62
C SER A 97 -4.87 4.87 -12.71
N PHE A 98 -6.16 5.09 -12.60
CA PHE A 98 -7.19 4.10 -12.89
C PHE A 98 -7.95 4.54 -14.13
N ILE A 99 -8.12 3.62 -15.09
CA ILE A 99 -8.87 3.86 -16.33
C ILE A 99 -10.19 3.12 -16.22
N PRO A 100 -11.34 3.84 -16.13
CA PRO A 100 -12.64 3.19 -16.05
C PRO A 100 -12.95 2.31 -17.27
N GLU A 101 -13.54 1.13 -17.08
CA GLU A 101 -13.91 0.19 -18.16
C GLU A 101 -14.99 0.78 -19.08
N GLY A 102 -15.88 1.59 -18.53
CA GLY A 102 -16.93 2.30 -19.30
C GLY A 102 -16.46 3.53 -20.07
N GLY A 103 -15.16 3.83 -20.06
CA GLY A 103 -14.60 5.07 -20.58
C GLY A 103 -14.71 6.22 -19.58
N GLY A 104 -13.97 7.29 -19.82
CA GLY A 104 -13.93 8.46 -18.96
C GLY A 104 -12.50 8.93 -18.71
N GLU A 105 -12.34 10.01 -17.95
CA GLU A 105 -11.03 10.51 -17.60
C GLU A 105 -10.32 9.60 -16.60
N PRO A 106 -8.99 9.45 -16.71
CA PRO A 106 -8.22 8.70 -15.73
C PRO A 106 -8.38 9.27 -14.32
N ILE A 107 -8.60 8.39 -13.35
CA ILE A 107 -8.73 8.75 -11.94
C ILE A 107 -7.38 8.54 -11.25
N PHE A 108 -6.94 9.52 -10.50
CA PHE A 108 -5.71 9.43 -9.72
C PHE A 108 -5.87 8.44 -8.56
N VAL A 109 -4.87 7.57 -8.38
CA VAL A 109 -4.76 6.64 -7.25
C VAL A 109 -3.38 6.80 -6.62
N ALA A 110 -3.34 7.30 -5.39
CA ALA A 110 -2.08 7.40 -4.64
C ALA A 110 -1.51 6.02 -4.34
N GLU A 111 -0.18 5.93 -4.18
CA GLU A 111 0.49 4.65 -3.86
C GLU A 111 -0.10 3.98 -2.61
N ARG A 112 -0.39 4.75 -1.57
CA ARG A 112 -1.01 4.25 -0.32
C ARG A 112 -2.39 3.61 -0.51
N ASN A 113 -3.09 3.99 -1.61
CA ASN A 113 -4.45 3.55 -1.95
C ASN A 113 -4.44 2.50 -3.08
N SER A 114 -3.27 2.01 -3.48
CA SER A 114 -3.13 1.08 -4.62
C SER A 114 -3.38 -0.38 -4.27
N ALA A 115 -3.48 -0.74 -3.00
CA ALA A 115 -3.61 -2.13 -2.51
C ALA A 115 -2.65 -3.11 -3.22
N HIS A 116 -1.43 -2.65 -3.53
CA HIS A 116 -0.41 -3.40 -4.29
C HIS A 116 -0.87 -3.85 -5.69
N ALA A 117 -1.82 -3.13 -6.31
CA ALA A 117 -2.16 -3.35 -7.71
C ALA A 117 -0.94 -3.15 -8.59
N MET A 118 -0.76 -4.01 -9.58
CA MET A 118 0.31 -3.95 -10.55
C MET A 118 -0.18 -3.30 -11.85
N ASN A 119 0.77 -2.95 -12.71
CA ASN A 119 0.43 -2.31 -13.97
C ASN A 119 -0.46 -3.21 -14.84
N ASN A 120 -1.54 -2.65 -15.35
CA ASN A 120 -2.58 -3.31 -16.15
C ASN A 120 -3.46 -4.32 -15.39
N ASP A 121 -3.37 -4.41 -14.06
CA ASP A 121 -4.33 -5.21 -13.29
C ASP A 121 -5.75 -4.68 -13.49
N LYS A 122 -6.72 -5.60 -13.60
CA LYS A 122 -8.13 -5.26 -13.53
C LYS A 122 -8.53 -5.14 -12.07
N VAL A 123 -9.02 -3.97 -11.69
CA VAL A 123 -9.32 -3.64 -10.29
C VAL A 123 -10.71 -3.04 -10.16
N ARG A 124 -11.24 -3.13 -8.94
CA ARG A 124 -12.37 -2.34 -8.50
C ARG A 124 -11.87 -1.26 -7.55
N ILE A 125 -12.27 -0.03 -7.79
CA ILE A 125 -11.93 1.11 -6.94
C ILE A 125 -13.19 1.68 -6.28
N ALA A 126 -13.02 2.27 -5.11
CA ALA A 126 -13.94 3.24 -4.55
C ALA A 126 -13.46 4.63 -4.96
N PHE A 127 -14.36 5.40 -5.56
CA PHE A 127 -14.07 6.76 -6.01
C PHE A 127 -14.72 7.76 -5.09
N TYR A 128 -13.91 8.61 -4.48
CA TYR A 128 -14.37 9.68 -3.62
C TYR A 128 -14.46 10.98 -4.40
N ALA A 129 -15.60 11.62 -4.35
CA ALA A 129 -15.87 12.87 -5.06
C ALA A 129 -14.83 13.95 -4.71
N LYS A 130 -14.61 14.84 -5.67
CA LYS A 130 -13.67 15.96 -5.57
C LYS A 130 -14.02 16.83 -4.35
N ARG A 131 -13.04 17.02 -3.47
CA ARG A 131 -13.14 17.94 -2.33
C ARG A 131 -12.62 19.33 -2.68
N ARG A 132 -13.03 20.34 -1.92
CA ARG A 132 -12.47 21.69 -2.05
C ARG A 132 -10.94 21.65 -2.00
N GLY A 133 -10.28 21.99 -3.13
CA GLY A 133 -8.83 22.09 -3.23
C GLY A 133 -8.05 20.78 -3.40
N ARG A 134 -8.73 19.62 -3.60
CA ARG A 134 -8.06 18.34 -3.94
C ARG A 134 -8.70 17.73 -5.18
N GLU A 135 -7.90 17.09 -6.00
CA GLU A 135 -8.40 16.28 -7.10
C GLU A 135 -9.14 15.06 -6.56
N ALA A 136 -10.06 14.54 -7.38
CA ALA A 136 -10.74 13.30 -7.08
C ALA A 136 -9.71 12.16 -7.00
N GLU A 137 -9.80 11.33 -5.95
CA GLU A 137 -8.85 10.26 -5.67
C GLU A 137 -9.61 8.93 -5.56
N GLY A 138 -9.07 7.88 -6.20
CA GLY A 138 -9.58 6.53 -6.09
C GLY A 138 -8.79 5.70 -5.08
N GLU A 139 -9.44 4.72 -4.49
CA GLU A 139 -8.84 3.68 -3.65
C GLU A 139 -9.14 2.31 -4.23
N VAL A 140 -8.12 1.49 -4.47
CA VAL A 140 -8.31 0.11 -4.92
C VAL A 140 -8.86 -0.71 -3.75
N ILE A 141 -10.07 -1.21 -3.90
CA ILE A 141 -10.74 -2.06 -2.90
C ILE A 141 -10.61 -3.54 -3.20
N GLU A 142 -10.38 -3.89 -4.47
CA GLU A 142 -10.21 -5.28 -4.89
C GLU A 142 -9.41 -5.39 -6.19
N ILE A 143 -8.54 -6.39 -6.26
CA ILE A 143 -7.86 -6.78 -7.49
C ILE A 143 -8.65 -7.94 -8.08
N LEU A 144 -9.35 -7.69 -9.19
CA LEU A 144 -10.23 -8.66 -9.83
C LEU A 144 -9.44 -9.66 -10.67
N GLU A 145 -8.42 -9.17 -11.40
CA GLU A 145 -7.58 -9.98 -12.26
C GLU A 145 -6.16 -9.40 -12.34
N ARG A 146 -5.16 -10.25 -12.17
CA ARG A 146 -3.76 -9.88 -12.35
C ARG A 146 -3.39 -9.94 -13.82
N ALA A 147 -2.91 -8.85 -14.38
CA ALA A 147 -2.44 -8.80 -15.77
C ALA A 147 -1.14 -9.58 -15.95
N ASN A 148 -0.25 -9.51 -14.98
CA ASN A 148 1.01 -10.22 -14.96
C ASN A 148 1.48 -10.49 -13.53
N ASP A 149 1.74 -11.75 -13.23
CA ASP A 149 2.31 -12.17 -11.95
C ASP A 149 3.76 -12.68 -12.08
N THR A 150 4.31 -12.61 -13.28
CA THR A 150 5.61 -13.20 -13.63
C THR A 150 6.58 -12.12 -14.10
N PHE A 151 7.78 -12.11 -13.52
CA PHE A 151 8.81 -11.09 -13.77
C PHE A 151 10.15 -11.72 -14.10
N VAL A 152 10.88 -11.05 -15.00
CA VAL A 152 12.25 -11.40 -15.36
C VAL A 152 13.20 -10.40 -14.70
N GLY A 153 14.31 -10.89 -14.19
CA GLY A 153 15.33 -10.05 -13.58
C GLY A 153 16.59 -10.83 -13.25
N THR A 154 17.47 -10.19 -12.49
CA THR A 154 18.73 -10.77 -12.03
C THR A 154 18.62 -11.11 -10.55
N LEU A 155 19.08 -12.31 -10.18
CA LEU A 155 19.08 -12.75 -8.79
C LEU A 155 20.23 -12.10 -8.01
N GLU A 156 19.92 -11.61 -6.82
CA GLU A 156 20.87 -11.25 -5.77
C GLU A 156 20.62 -12.15 -4.57
N VAL A 157 21.52 -13.12 -4.35
CA VAL A 157 21.33 -14.17 -3.35
C VAL A 157 22.13 -13.84 -2.09
N ALA A 158 21.44 -13.79 -0.95
CA ALA A 158 22.01 -13.72 0.38
C ALA A 158 22.02 -15.12 1.05
N LYS A 159 22.49 -15.19 2.30
CA LYS A 159 22.63 -16.45 3.03
C LYS A 159 21.32 -17.20 3.24
N SER A 160 20.21 -16.48 3.49
CA SER A 160 18.89 -17.05 3.86
C SER A 160 17.74 -16.62 2.96
N TYR A 161 17.98 -15.73 2.01
CA TYR A 161 16.97 -15.20 1.09
C TYR A 161 17.64 -14.71 -0.20
N ALA A 162 16.83 -14.33 -1.18
CA ALA A 162 17.29 -13.63 -2.37
C ALA A 162 16.34 -12.51 -2.75
N PHE A 163 16.80 -11.63 -3.62
CA PHE A 163 15.96 -10.68 -4.34
C PHE A 163 16.08 -10.92 -5.84
N LEU A 164 14.96 -10.75 -6.54
CA LEU A 164 14.96 -10.53 -7.97
C LEU A 164 14.96 -9.03 -8.22
N VAL A 165 16.07 -8.54 -8.75
CA VAL A 165 16.17 -7.15 -9.24
C VAL A 165 15.58 -7.12 -10.63
N THR A 166 14.37 -6.54 -10.74
CA THR A 166 13.63 -6.51 -12.00
C THR A 166 14.13 -5.40 -12.91
N GLU A 167 14.14 -5.65 -14.20
CA GLU A 167 14.40 -4.63 -15.22
C GLU A 167 13.15 -3.78 -15.49
N ASN A 168 12.01 -4.22 -15.01
CA ASN A 168 10.73 -3.56 -15.18
C ASN A 168 10.56 -2.41 -14.16
N ARG A 169 10.73 -1.18 -14.62
CA ARG A 169 10.60 0.04 -13.80
C ARG A 169 9.18 0.29 -13.26
N THR A 170 8.20 -0.47 -13.70
CA THR A 170 6.82 -0.35 -13.19
C THR A 170 6.62 -1.08 -11.85
N LEU A 171 7.54 -1.98 -11.49
CA LEU A 171 7.59 -2.56 -10.16
C LEU A 171 8.55 -1.72 -9.30
N ALA A 172 8.00 -0.99 -8.35
CA ALA A 172 8.78 -0.04 -7.53
C ALA A 172 9.77 -0.71 -6.57
N ASN A 173 9.60 -2.01 -6.30
CA ASN A 173 10.40 -2.77 -5.34
C ASN A 173 10.84 -4.11 -5.93
N ASP A 174 12.03 -4.55 -5.52
CA ASP A 174 12.53 -5.88 -5.86
C ASP A 174 11.65 -6.98 -5.25
N ILE A 175 11.64 -8.16 -5.89
CA ILE A 175 10.84 -9.29 -5.42
C ILE A 175 11.67 -10.10 -4.42
N PHE A 176 11.15 -10.23 -3.19
CA PHE A 176 11.77 -11.05 -2.15
C PHE A 176 11.52 -12.54 -2.43
N ILE A 177 12.57 -13.36 -2.36
CA ILE A 177 12.51 -14.80 -2.62
C ILE A 177 13.03 -15.54 -1.38
N PRO A 178 12.16 -16.28 -0.66
CA PRO A 178 12.62 -17.19 0.39
C PRO A 178 13.56 -18.25 -0.18
N LYS A 179 14.53 -18.69 0.61
CA LYS A 179 15.57 -19.65 0.16
C LYS A 179 14.98 -20.94 -0.41
N GLU A 180 13.92 -21.45 0.17
CA GLU A 180 13.21 -22.65 -0.28
C GLU A 180 12.53 -22.48 -1.66
N LYS A 181 12.29 -21.24 -2.09
CA LYS A 181 11.67 -20.89 -3.39
C LYS A 181 12.68 -20.46 -4.45
N LEU A 182 13.99 -20.55 -4.15
CA LEU A 182 15.07 -20.05 -5.00
C LEU A 182 15.46 -21.03 -6.14
N LYS A 183 15.11 -22.32 -6.04
CA LYS A 183 15.45 -23.38 -7.02
C LYS A 183 16.93 -23.45 -7.43
N GLY A 184 17.85 -23.21 -6.48
CA GLY A 184 19.27 -23.30 -6.71
C GLY A 184 19.89 -22.17 -7.53
N GLY A 185 19.15 -21.10 -7.82
CA GLY A 185 19.65 -19.89 -8.48
C GLY A 185 20.79 -19.24 -7.69
N LYS A 186 21.72 -18.61 -8.37
CA LYS A 186 22.88 -17.94 -7.82
C LYS A 186 22.86 -16.45 -8.13
N THR A 187 23.60 -15.66 -7.37
CA THR A 187 23.78 -14.24 -7.66
C THR A 187 24.31 -14.03 -9.07
N GLY A 188 23.68 -13.15 -9.83
CA GLY A 188 24.00 -12.85 -11.22
C GLY A 188 23.21 -13.66 -12.25
N ASP A 189 22.52 -14.74 -11.84
CA ASP A 189 21.68 -15.51 -12.75
C ASP A 189 20.45 -14.71 -13.17
N LYS A 190 20.09 -14.83 -14.45
CA LYS A 190 18.78 -14.37 -14.93
C LYS A 190 17.73 -15.38 -14.53
N ALA A 191 16.65 -14.93 -13.94
CA ALA A 191 15.56 -15.77 -13.50
C ALA A 191 14.19 -15.23 -13.88
N ILE A 192 13.25 -16.15 -14.01
CA ILE A 192 11.83 -15.86 -14.12
C ILE A 192 11.21 -16.19 -12.77
N VAL A 193 10.56 -15.22 -12.17
CA VAL A 193 9.97 -15.31 -10.83
C VAL A 193 8.49 -15.00 -10.91
N LYS A 194 7.67 -15.87 -10.33
CA LYS A 194 6.24 -15.64 -10.15
C LYS A 194 6.01 -15.01 -8.76
N VAL A 195 5.29 -13.90 -8.71
CA VAL A 195 4.82 -13.33 -7.44
C VAL A 195 3.70 -14.21 -6.90
N VAL A 196 3.86 -14.73 -5.71
CA VAL A 196 2.91 -15.64 -5.06
C VAL A 196 2.08 -14.94 -4.00
N GLU A 197 2.63 -13.89 -3.40
CA GLU A 197 1.98 -13.13 -2.34
C GLU A 197 2.56 -11.72 -2.25
N TRP A 198 1.72 -10.77 -1.86
CA TRP A 198 2.18 -9.44 -1.46
C TRP A 198 1.40 -9.01 -0.22
N PRO A 199 1.94 -9.25 0.99
CA PRO A 199 1.28 -8.88 2.23
C PRO A 199 1.07 -7.37 2.33
N ASP A 200 -0.07 -6.93 2.84
CA ASP A 200 -0.49 -5.51 2.88
C ASP A 200 0.54 -4.58 3.53
N LYS A 201 1.24 -5.07 4.54
CA LYS A 201 2.27 -4.29 5.27
C LYS A 201 3.69 -4.50 4.74
N ALA A 202 3.86 -5.39 3.76
CA ALA A 202 5.18 -5.68 3.21
C ALA A 202 5.55 -4.68 2.12
N LYS A 203 6.79 -4.20 2.17
CA LYS A 203 7.34 -3.33 1.13
C LYS A 203 7.55 -4.11 -0.18
N ASN A 204 8.00 -5.36 -0.08
CA ASN A 204 8.38 -6.19 -1.21
C ASN A 204 7.38 -7.32 -1.41
N PRO A 205 7.00 -7.64 -2.66
CA PRO A 205 6.25 -8.86 -2.97
C PRO A 205 7.11 -10.09 -2.72
N ILE A 206 6.47 -11.21 -2.42
CA ILE A 206 7.10 -12.52 -2.24
C ILE A 206 6.97 -13.30 -3.53
N GLY A 207 8.09 -13.78 -4.05
CA GLY A 207 8.16 -14.52 -5.30
C GLY A 207 8.71 -15.93 -5.16
N GLN A 208 8.48 -16.71 -6.20
CA GLN A 208 9.03 -18.06 -6.40
C GLN A 208 9.72 -18.11 -7.75
N VAL A 209 10.95 -18.58 -7.78
CA VAL A 209 11.67 -18.84 -9.03
C VAL A 209 10.98 -19.98 -9.77
N ILE A 210 10.59 -19.74 -11.03
CA ILE A 210 10.01 -20.79 -11.92
C ILE A 210 11.01 -21.27 -12.95
N ALA A 211 11.94 -20.44 -13.38
CA ALA A 211 13.03 -20.81 -14.27
C ALA A 211 14.29 -19.99 -13.99
N VAL A 212 15.46 -20.59 -14.15
CA VAL A 212 16.75 -19.93 -14.11
C VAL A 212 17.43 -20.10 -15.46
N SER A 213 17.86 -19.00 -16.08
CA SER A 213 18.69 -19.04 -17.28
C SER A 213 20.16 -19.03 -16.85
N TYR A 214 20.83 -20.12 -17.03
CA TYR A 214 22.27 -20.25 -16.79
C TYR A 214 23.05 -19.54 -17.91
N THR A 215 23.21 -18.23 -17.81
CA THR A 215 24.19 -17.53 -18.62
C THR A 215 25.58 -17.75 -18.04
N HIS A 216 26.14 -18.94 -18.19
CA HIS A 216 27.58 -19.07 -18.09
C HIS A 216 28.18 -18.36 -19.30
N LEU A 217 28.67 -17.16 -19.10
CA LEU A 217 29.80 -16.67 -19.90
C LEU A 217 30.96 -17.64 -19.62
N ARG A 218 31.09 -18.69 -20.45
CA ARG A 218 32.38 -19.39 -20.58
C ARG A 218 33.36 -18.34 -21.09
N ALA A 219 34.20 -17.82 -20.22
CA ALA A 219 35.45 -17.27 -20.66
C ALA A 219 36.14 -18.38 -21.43
N HIS A 220 36.25 -18.27 -22.74
CA HIS A 220 37.17 -19.04 -23.54
C HIS A 220 38.57 -18.67 -23.05
N GLU A 221 39.14 -19.48 -22.19
CA GLU A 221 40.57 -19.59 -22.08
C GLU A 221 41.06 -20.17 -23.41
N THR A 222 41.47 -19.30 -24.31
CA THR A 222 42.35 -19.69 -25.41
C THR A 222 43.71 -19.99 -24.82
N SER A 223 43.96 -21.23 -24.49
CA SER A 223 45.33 -21.75 -24.39
C SER A 223 45.92 -21.64 -25.80
N GLN A 224 46.81 -20.68 -25.97
CA GLN A 224 47.82 -20.75 -27.01
C GLN A 224 49.05 -21.38 -26.38
N ASP A 225 49.18 -22.69 -26.58
CA ASP A 225 50.45 -23.36 -26.53
C ASP A 225 51.15 -23.12 -27.89
N LEU A 226 52.34 -22.55 -27.80
CA LEU A 226 53.47 -22.72 -28.71
C LEU A 226 54.76 -22.62 -27.94
#